data_6ef4725c9d283212b7211d768fb85ac6
#
_entry.id   6ef4725c9d283212b7211d768fb85ac6
#
_cell.length_a   1.000
_cell.length_b   1.000
_cell.length_c   1.000
_cell.angle_alpha   90.00
_cell.angle_beta   90.00
_cell.angle_gamma   90.00
#
_symmetry.space_group_name_H-M   'P 1'
#
loop_
_entity.id
_entity.type
_entity.pdbx_description
1 polymer ?
#
loop_
_entity_poly.entity_id
_entity_poly.type
_entity_poly.pdbx_seq_one_letter_code
_entity_poly.pdbx_strand_id
1 'polypeptide(L)'
;LFSREGANIEMHLADGSVQRSDGPYAGAAIVQQAHPLTRFEGGYPLIGSWVIGDRACGIGIREDDSAITRDSARFVPHAIIDEAPTQIYV
;
A
#
# COMPACT_ATOMS: atom_id res chain seq x y z
N LEU A 1 -8.75 5.61 17.20
CA LEU A 1 -8.30 4.70 16.16
C LEU A 1 -6.77 4.65 16.19
N PHE A 2 -6.22 3.51 16.48
CA PHE A 2 -4.76 3.36 16.53
C PHE A 2 -4.29 2.71 15.23
N SER A 3 -3.41 3.38 14.53
CA SER A 3 -2.72 2.82 13.39
C SER A 3 -1.46 2.10 13.86
N ARG A 4 -1.17 0.95 13.32
CA ARG A 4 0.09 0.24 13.56
C ARG A 4 1.22 0.71 12.64
N GLU A 5 0.91 1.53 11.67
CA GLU A 5 1.89 2.15 10.76
C GLU A 5 2.82 1.11 10.09
N GLY A 6 2.27 -0.03 9.75
CA GLY A 6 3.02 -1.12 9.17
C GLY A 6 3.80 -1.97 10.18
N ALA A 7 3.67 -1.72 11.48
CA ALA A 7 4.33 -2.50 12.53
C ALA A 7 3.50 -3.70 12.97
N ASN A 8 4.16 -4.77 13.39
CA ASN A 8 3.54 -6.02 13.85
C ASN A 8 2.59 -6.62 12.80
N ILE A 9 2.99 -6.57 11.55
CA ILE A 9 2.27 -7.20 10.45
C ILE A 9 3.01 -8.46 10.03
N GLU A 10 2.25 -9.51 9.80
CA GLU A 10 2.77 -10.77 9.30
C GLU A 10 1.97 -11.16 8.07
N MET A 11 2.67 -11.35 6.96
CA MET A 11 2.07 -11.72 5.68
C MET A 11 2.52 -13.12 5.29
N HIS A 12 1.59 -14.04 5.19
CA HIS A 12 1.82 -15.39 4.72
C HIS A 12 1.49 -15.47 3.23
N LEU A 13 2.49 -15.77 2.42
CA LEU A 13 2.35 -15.85 0.98
C LEU A 13 2.01 -17.28 0.54
N ALA A 14 1.46 -17.41 -0.66
CA ALA A 14 1.01 -18.69 -1.20
C ALA A 14 2.16 -19.70 -1.41
N ASP A 15 3.39 -19.22 -1.57
CA ASP A 15 4.58 -20.06 -1.71
C ASP A 15 5.13 -20.60 -0.37
N GLY A 16 4.46 -20.25 0.74
CA GLY A 16 4.86 -20.63 2.09
C GLY A 16 5.82 -19.67 2.77
N SER A 17 6.29 -18.65 2.06
CA SER A 17 7.14 -17.62 2.66
C SER A 17 6.35 -16.70 3.56
N VAL A 18 7.04 -16.13 4.56
CA VAL A 18 6.45 -15.20 5.52
C VAL A 18 7.28 -13.93 5.52
N GLN A 19 6.60 -12.79 5.36
CA GLN A 19 7.19 -11.47 5.54
C GLN A 19 6.64 -10.85 6.82
N ARG A 20 7.52 -10.20 7.58
CA ARG A 20 7.17 -9.61 8.87
C ARG A 20 7.68 -8.18 8.98
N SER A 21 6.94 -7.38 9.71
CA SER A 21 7.43 -6.14 10.27
C SER A 21 7.25 -6.20 11.78
N ASP A 22 8.33 -5.95 12.51
CA ASP A 22 8.31 -5.95 13.97
C ASP A 22 7.82 -4.59 14.50
N GLY A 23 7.41 -4.57 15.75
CA GLY A 23 6.97 -3.35 16.41
C GLY A 23 6.51 -3.58 17.84
N PRO A 24 6.08 -2.50 18.52
CA PRO A 24 5.77 -2.52 19.94
C PRO A 24 4.33 -2.95 20.27
N TYR A 25 3.52 -3.25 19.27
CA TYR A 25 2.11 -3.52 19.48
C TYR A 25 1.87 -4.96 19.94
N ALA A 26 1.05 -5.11 20.97
CA ALA A 26 0.64 -6.39 21.51
C ALA A 26 -0.89 -6.47 21.53
N GLY A 27 -1.41 -7.69 21.62
CA GLY A 27 -2.84 -7.94 21.72
C GLY A 27 -3.39 -8.71 20.53
N ALA A 28 -4.72 -8.71 20.42
CA ALA A 28 -5.41 -9.46 19.38
C ALA A 28 -5.10 -8.92 17.98
N ALA A 29 -4.92 -9.84 17.04
CA ALA A 29 -4.74 -9.54 15.63
C ALA A 29 -6.02 -9.88 14.85
N ILE A 30 -6.25 -9.18 13.76
CA ILE A 30 -7.21 -9.60 12.76
C ILE A 30 -6.48 -10.33 11.64
N VAL A 31 -7.16 -11.27 11.03
CA VAL A 31 -6.65 -12.01 9.88
C VAL A 31 -7.52 -11.68 8.69
N GLN A 32 -6.91 -11.34 7.59
CA GLN A 32 -7.60 -11.05 6.35
C GLN A 32 -6.80 -11.62 5.17
N GLN A 33 -7.46 -11.77 4.04
CA GLN A 33 -6.78 -12.20 2.82
C GLN A 33 -5.70 -11.19 2.44
N ALA A 34 -4.51 -11.69 2.18
CA ALA A 34 -3.43 -10.86 1.68
C ALA A 34 -3.67 -10.47 0.22
N HIS A 35 -3.37 -9.23 -0.09
CA HIS A 35 -3.33 -8.72 -1.45
C HIS A 35 -1.95 -8.09 -1.68
N PRO A 36 -0.96 -8.88 -2.11
CA PRO A 36 0.40 -8.40 -2.25
C PRO A 36 0.50 -7.22 -3.21
N LEU A 37 1.29 -6.23 -2.83
CA LEU A 37 1.57 -5.09 -3.70
C LEU A 37 2.50 -5.50 -4.83
N THR A 38 2.27 -4.91 -5.99
CA THR A 38 3.17 -5.10 -7.14
C THR A 38 4.44 -4.30 -6.94
N ARG A 39 5.59 -4.93 -7.18
CA ARG A 39 6.87 -4.24 -7.14
C ARG A 39 7.13 -3.55 -8.48
N PHE A 40 7.46 -2.28 -8.40
CA PHE A 40 7.98 -1.49 -9.52
C PHE A 40 9.45 -1.16 -9.25
N GLU A 41 10.10 -0.51 -10.19
CA GLU A 41 11.54 -0.20 -10.11
C GLU A 41 11.89 0.60 -8.84
N GLY A 42 11.03 1.52 -8.42
CA GLY A 42 11.24 2.32 -7.21
C GLY A 42 10.82 1.66 -5.89
N GLY A 43 10.16 0.49 -5.95
CA GLY A 43 9.67 -0.22 -4.78
C GLY A 43 8.21 -0.67 -4.89
N TYR A 44 7.52 -0.72 -3.75
CA TYR A 44 6.13 -1.17 -3.65
C TYR A 44 5.20 0.03 -3.39
N PRO A 45 4.48 0.53 -4.40
CA PRO A 45 3.57 1.65 -4.20
C PRO A 45 2.26 1.20 -3.53
N LEU A 46 1.76 2.04 -2.65
CA LEU A 46 0.47 1.91 -2.00
C LEU A 46 -0.33 3.18 -2.22
N ILE A 47 -1.54 3.03 -2.74
CA ILE A 47 -2.44 4.15 -2.99
C ILE A 47 -3.38 4.31 -1.81
N GLY A 48 -3.35 5.48 -1.17
CA GLY A 48 -4.31 5.88 -0.15
C GLY A 48 -5.35 6.80 -0.75
N SER A 49 -6.62 6.48 -0.54
CA SER A 49 -7.74 7.29 -1.03
C SER A 49 -8.48 7.91 0.13
N TRP A 50 -8.78 9.20 0.02
CA TRP A 50 -9.59 9.92 0.98
C TRP A 50 -11.03 9.98 0.51
N VAL A 51 -11.92 9.47 1.35
CA VAL A 51 -13.37 9.53 1.13
C VAL A 51 -13.99 10.29 2.28
N ILE A 52 -14.63 11.41 1.97
CA ILE A 52 -15.25 12.28 2.96
C ILE A 52 -16.71 12.50 2.56
N GLY A 53 -17.63 12.11 3.44
CA GLY A 53 -19.07 12.24 3.15
C GLY A 53 -19.48 11.56 1.86
N ASP A 54 -19.02 10.32 1.66
CA ASP A 54 -19.29 9.50 0.47
C ASP A 54 -18.72 10.04 -0.86
N ARG A 55 -17.79 10.99 -0.77
CA ARG A 55 -17.14 11.57 -1.95
C ARG A 55 -15.64 11.26 -1.93
N ALA A 56 -15.12 10.88 -3.07
CA ALA A 56 -13.68 10.78 -3.27
C ALA A 56 -13.06 12.18 -3.30
N CYS A 57 -12.16 12.47 -2.37
CA CYS A 57 -11.62 13.81 -2.15
C CYS A 57 -10.14 13.94 -2.47
N GLY A 58 -9.45 12.85 -2.69
CA GLY A 58 -8.05 12.90 -3.06
C GLY A 58 -7.34 11.57 -2.85
N ILE A 59 -6.16 11.48 -3.39
CA ILE A 59 -5.29 10.32 -3.23
C ILE A 59 -3.89 10.77 -2.84
N GLY A 60 -3.18 9.87 -2.15
CA GLY A 60 -1.75 9.99 -1.92
C GLY A 60 -1.10 8.66 -2.24
N ILE A 61 0.09 8.69 -2.77
CA ILE A 61 0.83 7.46 -3.08
C ILE A 61 2.08 7.44 -2.22
N ARG A 62 2.24 6.34 -1.48
CA ARG A 62 3.47 6.06 -0.74
C ARG A 62 4.16 4.86 -1.35
N GLU A 63 5.47 4.83 -1.23
CA GLU A 63 6.27 3.75 -1.76
C GLU A 63 7.27 3.30 -0.71
N ASP A 64 7.38 2.00 -0.51
CA ASP A 64 8.32 1.38 0.41
C ASP A 64 9.19 0.38 -0.34
N ASP A 65 10.36 0.11 0.20
CA ASP A 65 11.24 -0.94 -0.30
C ASP A 65 10.76 -2.34 0.09
N SER A 66 9.82 -2.41 1.02
CA SER A 66 9.19 -3.63 1.52
C SER A 66 7.76 -3.76 1.01
N ALA A 67 7.30 -5.00 0.84
CA ALA A 67 5.90 -5.28 0.49
C ALA A 67 4.93 -4.89 1.62
N ILE A 68 5.41 -4.72 2.84
CA ILE A 68 4.65 -4.16 3.96
C ILE A 68 4.99 -2.68 4.05
N THR A 69 4.01 -1.81 3.85
CA THR A 69 4.20 -0.36 3.90
C THR A 69 4.36 0.09 5.35
N ARG A 70 5.51 0.67 5.66
CA ARG A 70 5.89 1.14 6.99
C ARG A 70 5.75 2.65 7.11
N ASP A 71 5.92 3.18 8.30
CA ASP A 71 5.94 4.62 8.56
C ASP A 71 7.10 5.34 7.85
N SER A 72 8.18 4.60 7.57
CA SER A 72 9.33 5.10 6.81
C SER A 72 9.09 5.18 5.29
N ALA A 73 7.92 4.76 4.80
CA ALA A 73 7.59 4.84 3.39
C ALA A 73 7.59 6.30 2.89
N ARG A 74 8.02 6.47 1.66
CA ARG A 74 8.14 7.79 1.02
C ARG A 74 6.83 8.16 0.33
N PHE A 75 6.42 9.42 0.42
CA PHE A 75 5.44 9.95 -0.50
C PHE A 75 6.08 10.17 -1.87
N VAL A 76 5.38 9.74 -2.92
CA VAL A 76 5.82 9.95 -4.29
C VAL A 76 4.84 10.84 -5.04
N PRO A 77 5.34 11.73 -5.90
CA PRO A 77 4.47 12.58 -6.70
C PRO A 77 3.67 11.73 -7.70
N HIS A 78 2.49 12.19 -8.02
CA HIS A 78 1.63 11.56 -9.01
C HIS A 78 0.90 12.61 -9.83
N ALA A 79 0.37 12.19 -10.97
CA ALA A 79 -0.49 13.01 -11.79
C ALA A 79 -1.74 12.21 -12.14
N ILE A 80 -2.86 12.90 -12.19
CA ILE A 80 -4.10 12.32 -12.68
C ILE A 80 -4.21 12.75 -14.14
N ILE A 81 -4.29 11.77 -15.02
CA ILE A 81 -4.48 12.02 -16.44
C ILE A 81 -5.89 11.59 -16.81
N ASP A 82 -6.54 12.39 -17.63
CA ASP A 82 -7.83 12.02 -18.20
C ASP A 82 -7.65 10.80 -19.09
N GLU A 83 -8.64 9.91 -19.00
CA GLU A 83 -8.64 8.71 -19.81
C GLU A 83 -8.83 9.08 -21.27
N ALA A 84 -7.73 9.20 -21.97
CA ALA A 84 -7.79 9.26 -23.41
C ALA A 84 -7.91 7.84 -23.97
N PRO A 85 -8.75 7.62 -24.99
CA PRO A 85 -8.77 6.32 -25.64
C PRO A 85 -7.38 5.97 -26.11
N THR A 86 -6.97 4.71 -25.84
CA THR A 86 -5.67 4.25 -26.30
C THR A 86 -5.60 4.36 -27.82
N GLN A 87 -4.68 5.16 -28.30
CA GLN A 87 -4.48 5.39 -29.69
C GLN A 87 -3.05 5.02 -30.09
N ILE A 88 -2.93 4.29 -31.15
CA ILE A 88 -1.64 3.95 -31.73
C ILE A 88 -1.53 4.68 -33.04
N TYR A 89 -0.53 5.53 -33.14
CA TYR A 89 -0.20 6.26 -34.38
C TYR A 89 0.97 5.54 -35.05
N VAL A 90 0.75 5.12 -36.23
CA VAL A 90 1.75 4.40 -37.04
C VAL A 90 2.08 5.19 -38.31
#